data_d8074f2c8ba4cecc5ef581dfba48760d
#
_entry.id   d8074f2c8ba4cecc5ef581dfba48760d
#
_cell.length_a   1.000
_cell.length_b   1.000
_cell.length_c   1.000
_cell.angle_alpha   90.00
_cell.angle_beta   90.00
_cell.angle_gamma   90.00
#
_symmetry.space_group_name_H-M   'P 1'
#
loop_
_entity.id
_entity.type
_entity.pdbx_description
1 polymer ?
#
loop_
_entity_poly.entity_id
_entity_poly.type
_entity_poly.pdbx_seq_one_letter_code
_entity_poly.pdbx_strand_id
1 'polypeptide(L)'
;MPQSFDIHNPPFDRLTHGEANDLRAALDIGYFRPGEVIVEHNVASDQLHVIIKGAVEERDGDEVAAMLGPKDSFDARAVVHGVAGSRFIAGEETLCYLVPRPTVLALIRDNPGFAAFFYSEISRKLDSYSRRQEPEGVESVLRARVRDARAHAAVFIEGSATIEAAGHLMRERDHNALFVRDGERIGIVTGMNLSKAVVLDRRPLDTEVRAVSHFDVVAVEQDDFIFEALILMTRHSKRRLAVRANSSYIGVLEDIDILGLVAGNSQLVPGRIDRAQGVDDLVQAAQDIGRQVERLAGERVRVEAIAEITSDLNRRLVTKLFEVIAPPSLRDAGCLMIMGSEGRGEQTVRTDQDNGLLLAAPVPESDLKNFRADFTGALERFGFPPCPGDVMVRNPQWSQPVDDFIRQIKTWIMMPDDSSAMNLGIFFDAVGVTGKVELVQRAKTAMVEMMRGETAYLAHFARYIDQFAGASAGMLASIMASVGVGSDLIDIKKTGTFPIVHGIRTLSIERGVMVTPTARRIAALVTDGVLGEELGRELASALSSDR
;
A
#
# COMPACT_ATOMS: atom_id res chain seq x y z
N MET A 1 -3.99 34.21 -34.83
CA MET A 1 -4.34 33.52 -36.08
C MET A 1 -4.05 32.04 -35.92
N PRO A 2 -4.91 31.10 -36.34
CA PRO A 2 -4.69 29.66 -36.11
C PRO A 2 -3.36 29.10 -36.68
N GLN A 3 -2.82 29.75 -37.70
CA GLN A 3 -1.55 29.35 -38.34
C GLN A 3 -0.30 29.54 -37.45
N SER A 4 -0.40 30.33 -36.38
CA SER A 4 0.69 30.58 -35.42
C SER A 4 0.65 29.65 -34.19
N PHE A 5 -0.26 28.66 -34.18
CA PHE A 5 -0.29 27.66 -33.10
C PHE A 5 1.01 26.84 -33.09
N ASP A 6 1.72 26.95 -31.98
CA ASP A 6 3.02 26.28 -31.76
C ASP A 6 2.83 24.79 -31.46
N ILE A 7 3.06 23.95 -32.47
CA ILE A 7 2.99 22.49 -32.35
C ILE A 7 4.23 21.87 -31.73
N HIS A 8 5.27 22.66 -31.40
CA HIS A 8 6.50 22.13 -30.82
C HIS A 8 6.43 21.99 -29.29
N ASN A 9 5.31 22.43 -28.68
CA ASN A 9 5.07 22.24 -27.24
C ASN A 9 4.27 20.96 -26.99
N PRO A 10 4.63 20.15 -25.98
CA PRO A 10 3.82 19.04 -25.55
C PRO A 10 2.38 19.48 -25.18
N PRO A 11 1.37 18.64 -25.49
CA PRO A 11 1.37 17.36 -26.17
C PRO A 11 1.39 17.41 -27.70
N PHE A 12 1.36 18.62 -28.29
CA PHE A 12 1.15 18.85 -29.71
C PHE A 12 2.38 18.53 -30.55
N ASP A 13 3.56 18.38 -29.92
CA ASP A 13 4.83 17.95 -30.55
C ASP A 13 4.79 16.48 -31.02
N ARG A 14 3.77 15.73 -30.65
CA ARG A 14 3.56 14.32 -31.05
C ARG A 14 2.66 14.18 -32.26
N LEU A 15 2.12 15.28 -32.79
CA LEU A 15 1.22 15.27 -33.93
C LEU A 15 1.98 15.11 -35.25
N THR A 16 1.42 14.34 -36.16
CA THR A 16 1.85 14.34 -37.57
C THR A 16 1.47 15.67 -38.25
N HIS A 17 2.07 15.97 -39.39
CA HIS A 17 1.77 17.19 -40.16
C HIS A 17 0.28 17.28 -40.56
N GLY A 18 -0.35 16.15 -40.87
CA GLY A 18 -1.80 16.09 -41.19
C GLY A 18 -2.64 16.45 -39.99
N GLU A 19 -2.43 15.77 -38.86
CA GLU A 19 -3.15 16.01 -37.61
C GLU A 19 -2.97 17.45 -37.10
N ALA A 20 -1.77 18.01 -37.24
CA ALA A 20 -1.47 19.39 -36.86
C ALA A 20 -2.24 20.40 -37.73
N ASN A 21 -2.44 20.12 -39.02
CA ASN A 21 -3.21 20.96 -39.92
C ASN A 21 -4.72 20.89 -39.62
N ASP A 22 -5.24 19.68 -39.33
CA ASP A 22 -6.63 19.47 -38.95
C ASP A 22 -6.93 20.15 -37.60
N LEU A 23 -6.00 20.06 -36.63
CA LEU A 23 -6.08 20.77 -35.36
C LEU A 23 -6.16 22.29 -35.60
N ARG A 24 -5.22 22.86 -36.39
CA ARG A 24 -5.20 24.30 -36.69
C ARG A 24 -6.49 24.79 -37.39
N ALA A 25 -7.08 23.96 -38.22
CA ALA A 25 -8.33 24.29 -38.89
C ALA A 25 -9.53 24.32 -37.93
N ALA A 26 -9.47 23.58 -36.83
CA ALA A 26 -10.52 23.47 -35.82
C ALA A 26 -10.37 24.46 -34.65
N LEU A 27 -9.25 25.20 -34.56
CA LEU A 27 -8.99 26.12 -33.46
C LEU A 27 -9.83 27.40 -33.56
N ASP A 28 -10.34 27.83 -32.40
CA ASP A 28 -10.86 29.19 -32.19
C ASP A 28 -9.99 29.96 -31.18
N ILE A 29 -10.24 31.26 -31.01
CA ILE A 29 -9.51 32.13 -30.07
C ILE A 29 -10.50 32.78 -29.13
N GLY A 30 -10.29 32.55 -27.82
CA GLY A 30 -11.01 33.19 -26.72
C GLY A 30 -10.19 34.35 -26.12
N TYR A 31 -10.89 35.46 -25.82
CA TYR A 31 -10.34 36.59 -25.05
C TYR A 31 -11.10 36.70 -23.73
N PHE A 32 -10.36 36.81 -22.64
CA PHE A 32 -10.91 36.88 -21.27
C PHE A 32 -10.31 38.08 -20.53
N ARG A 33 -11.17 38.83 -19.83
CA ARG A 33 -10.78 39.98 -19.03
C ARG A 33 -10.24 39.56 -17.67
N PRO A 34 -9.39 40.39 -17.02
CA PRO A 34 -8.95 40.13 -15.66
C PRO A 34 -10.13 39.87 -14.71
N GLY A 35 -10.08 38.78 -13.95
CA GLY A 35 -11.13 38.36 -13.02
C GLY A 35 -12.32 37.61 -13.69
N GLU A 36 -12.32 37.44 -15.00
CA GLU A 36 -13.37 36.71 -15.71
C GLU A 36 -13.20 35.21 -15.48
N VAL A 37 -14.31 34.51 -15.16
CA VAL A 37 -14.35 33.06 -15.03
C VAL A 37 -14.36 32.44 -16.41
N ILE A 38 -13.31 31.67 -16.73
CA ILE A 38 -13.17 30.98 -18.03
C ILE A 38 -13.92 29.63 -17.96
N VAL A 39 -13.76 28.91 -16.88
CA VAL A 39 -14.41 27.60 -16.65
C VAL A 39 -14.90 27.53 -15.21
N GLU A 40 -16.15 27.16 -14.99
CA GLU A 40 -16.75 27.01 -13.66
C GLU A 40 -16.67 25.57 -13.21
N HIS A 41 -16.45 25.35 -11.90
CA HIS A 41 -16.41 24.02 -11.29
C HIS A 41 -17.72 23.25 -11.47
N ASN A 42 -17.64 21.97 -11.80
CA ASN A 42 -18.77 21.06 -12.05
C ASN A 42 -19.69 21.45 -13.23
N VAL A 43 -19.24 22.33 -14.14
CA VAL A 43 -19.95 22.67 -15.36
C VAL A 43 -19.39 21.87 -16.54
N ALA A 44 -20.26 21.53 -17.49
CA ALA A 44 -19.82 20.85 -18.71
C ALA A 44 -18.85 21.76 -19.50
N SER A 45 -17.73 21.19 -19.93
CA SER A 45 -16.75 21.87 -20.75
C SER A 45 -16.53 21.12 -22.06
N ASP A 46 -16.68 21.84 -23.16
CA ASP A 46 -16.59 21.31 -24.52
C ASP A 46 -15.29 21.70 -25.24
N GLN A 47 -14.34 22.29 -24.52
CA GLN A 47 -13.12 22.84 -25.11
C GLN A 47 -11.90 22.61 -24.19
N LEU A 48 -10.74 22.34 -24.83
CA LEU A 48 -9.43 22.44 -24.17
C LEU A 48 -8.90 23.86 -24.42
N HIS A 49 -8.41 24.50 -23.38
CA HIS A 49 -7.85 25.84 -23.44
C HIS A 49 -6.32 25.78 -23.45
N VAL A 50 -5.66 26.52 -24.36
CA VAL A 50 -4.19 26.65 -24.40
C VAL A 50 -3.85 28.14 -24.37
N ILE A 51 -3.13 28.59 -23.36
CA ILE A 51 -2.84 30.01 -23.14
C ILE A 51 -1.84 30.51 -24.18
N ILE A 52 -2.25 31.55 -24.93
CA ILE A 52 -1.39 32.27 -25.89
C ILE A 52 -0.62 33.38 -25.15
N LYS A 53 -1.34 34.14 -24.33
CA LYS A 53 -0.84 35.29 -23.57
C LYS A 53 -1.71 35.47 -22.34
N GLY A 54 -1.12 35.92 -21.24
CA GLY A 54 -1.81 36.15 -19.98
C GLY A 54 -1.53 35.10 -18.93
N ALA A 55 -2.26 35.15 -17.82
CA ALA A 55 -2.17 34.21 -16.72
C ALA A 55 -3.55 33.77 -16.26
N VAL A 56 -3.68 32.49 -15.90
CA VAL A 56 -4.93 31.88 -15.43
C VAL A 56 -4.72 31.27 -14.05
N GLU A 57 -5.61 31.60 -13.11
CA GLU A 57 -5.65 30.97 -11.78
C GLU A 57 -6.53 29.74 -11.84
N GLU A 58 -5.98 28.58 -11.47
CA GLU A 58 -6.75 27.38 -11.15
C GLU A 58 -7.12 27.42 -9.66
N ARG A 59 -8.42 27.35 -9.35
CA ARG A 59 -8.91 27.41 -7.96
C ARG A 59 -9.65 26.14 -7.56
N ASP A 60 -9.39 25.72 -6.32
CA ASP A 60 -10.15 24.70 -5.60
C ASP A 60 -10.84 25.37 -4.40
N GLY A 61 -12.15 25.60 -4.51
CA GLY A 61 -12.87 26.48 -3.59
C GLY A 61 -12.35 27.92 -3.66
N ASP A 62 -11.94 28.47 -2.50
CA ASP A 62 -11.41 29.83 -2.37
C ASP A 62 -9.87 29.90 -2.49
N GLU A 63 -9.17 28.77 -2.54
CA GLU A 63 -7.70 28.72 -2.61
C GLU A 63 -7.20 28.65 -4.06
N VAL A 64 -6.11 29.37 -4.36
CA VAL A 64 -5.41 29.27 -5.65
C VAL A 64 -4.53 28.03 -5.64
N ALA A 65 -4.93 27.01 -6.39
CA ALA A 65 -4.22 25.75 -6.51
C ALA A 65 -3.01 25.84 -7.45
N ALA A 66 -3.11 26.60 -8.54
CA ALA A 66 -2.02 26.81 -9.49
C ALA A 66 -2.17 28.15 -10.24
N MET A 67 -1.03 28.68 -10.74
CA MET A 67 -0.95 29.76 -11.71
C MET A 67 -0.44 29.19 -13.02
N LEU A 68 -1.20 29.39 -14.10
CA LEU A 68 -0.90 28.90 -15.44
C LEU A 68 -0.50 30.09 -16.34
N GLY A 69 0.53 29.90 -17.16
CA GLY A 69 1.08 30.91 -18.04
C GLY A 69 1.02 30.55 -19.53
N PRO A 70 1.63 31.40 -20.42
CA PRO A 70 1.66 31.12 -21.84
C PRO A 70 2.22 29.74 -22.18
N LYS A 71 1.53 29.03 -23.09
CA LYS A 71 1.79 27.66 -23.55
C LYS A 71 1.22 26.55 -22.64
N ASP A 72 0.78 26.89 -21.42
CA ASP A 72 0.09 25.92 -20.58
C ASP A 72 -1.30 25.63 -21.14
N SER A 73 -1.76 24.39 -20.95
CA SER A 73 -3.13 23.99 -21.26
C SER A 73 -3.90 23.68 -19.97
N PHE A 74 -5.19 24.02 -19.96
CA PHE A 74 -6.05 23.73 -18.82
C PHE A 74 -7.40 23.16 -19.26
N ASP A 75 -8.11 22.61 -18.27
CA ASP A 75 -9.37 21.89 -18.45
C ASP A 75 -9.28 20.59 -19.27
N ALA A 76 -8.07 20.04 -19.40
CA ALA A 76 -7.83 18.78 -20.07
C ALA A 76 -8.66 17.61 -19.50
N ARG A 77 -8.91 17.64 -18.18
CA ARG A 77 -9.74 16.65 -17.48
C ARG A 77 -11.20 16.75 -17.92
N ALA A 78 -11.74 17.95 -18.06
CA ALA A 78 -13.10 18.15 -18.50
C ALA A 78 -13.32 17.68 -19.94
N VAL A 79 -12.33 17.84 -20.81
CA VAL A 79 -12.40 17.34 -22.19
C VAL A 79 -12.59 15.82 -22.23
N VAL A 80 -11.97 15.08 -21.30
CA VAL A 80 -12.13 13.62 -21.21
C VAL A 80 -13.42 13.24 -20.50
N HIS A 81 -13.69 13.83 -19.34
CA HIS A 81 -14.82 13.47 -18.47
C HIS A 81 -16.12 14.22 -18.79
N GLY A 82 -16.05 15.30 -19.56
CA GLY A 82 -17.20 16.13 -19.93
C GLY A 82 -17.59 17.18 -18.89
N VAL A 83 -16.94 17.22 -17.72
CA VAL A 83 -17.25 18.15 -16.62
C VAL A 83 -15.95 18.67 -15.99
N ALA A 84 -15.87 19.99 -15.78
CA ALA A 84 -14.72 20.65 -15.19
C ALA A 84 -14.51 20.27 -13.71
N GLY A 85 -13.28 19.89 -13.36
CA GLY A 85 -12.91 19.51 -11.98
C GLY A 85 -12.39 20.66 -11.13
N SER A 86 -12.09 21.82 -11.73
CA SER A 86 -11.57 23.02 -11.05
C SER A 86 -12.24 24.25 -11.66
N ARG A 87 -12.15 25.38 -10.96
CA ARG A 87 -12.56 26.69 -11.47
C ARG A 87 -11.34 27.41 -12.02
N PHE A 88 -11.45 27.97 -13.24
CA PHE A 88 -10.37 28.72 -13.88
C PHE A 88 -10.77 30.19 -14.09
N ILE A 89 -9.91 31.11 -13.63
CA ILE A 89 -10.15 32.55 -13.65
C ILE A 89 -8.99 33.25 -14.34
N ALA A 90 -9.26 34.18 -15.25
CA ALA A 90 -8.22 35.00 -15.85
C ALA A 90 -7.61 35.94 -14.80
N GLY A 91 -6.32 35.79 -14.49
CA GLY A 91 -5.59 36.66 -13.54
C GLY A 91 -5.24 38.02 -14.15
N GLU A 92 -5.07 38.06 -15.47
CA GLU A 92 -4.84 39.26 -16.28
C GLU A 92 -5.55 39.14 -17.63
N GLU A 93 -5.37 40.13 -18.55
CA GLU A 93 -5.89 40.00 -19.92
C GLU A 93 -5.33 38.75 -20.58
N THR A 94 -6.20 37.76 -20.84
CA THR A 94 -5.80 36.42 -21.28
C THR A 94 -6.38 36.10 -22.65
N LEU A 95 -5.51 35.58 -23.53
CA LEU A 95 -5.88 35.01 -24.82
C LEU A 95 -5.59 33.51 -24.82
N CYS A 96 -6.55 32.69 -25.25
CA CYS A 96 -6.40 31.27 -25.36
C CYS A 96 -6.78 30.75 -26.74
N TYR A 97 -6.09 29.73 -27.24
CA TYR A 97 -6.65 28.84 -28.23
C TYR A 97 -7.71 27.96 -27.59
N LEU A 98 -8.84 27.81 -28.27
CA LEU A 98 -9.95 26.95 -27.88
C LEU A 98 -9.96 25.75 -28.82
N VAL A 99 -9.64 24.56 -28.26
CA VAL A 99 -9.63 23.30 -29.01
C VAL A 99 -10.92 22.55 -28.73
N PRO A 100 -11.80 22.34 -29.73
CA PRO A 100 -13.07 21.64 -29.52
C PRO A 100 -12.83 20.21 -28.98
N ARG A 101 -13.64 19.80 -28.00
CA ARG A 101 -13.60 18.47 -27.39
C ARG A 101 -13.61 17.34 -28.44
N PRO A 102 -14.44 17.34 -29.50
CA PRO A 102 -14.42 16.29 -30.53
C PRO A 102 -13.07 16.15 -31.22
N THR A 103 -12.37 17.28 -31.46
CA THR A 103 -11.04 17.30 -32.08
C THR A 103 -10.01 16.68 -31.17
N VAL A 104 -10.00 17.03 -29.87
CA VAL A 104 -9.08 16.42 -28.87
C VAL A 104 -9.34 14.93 -28.73
N LEU A 105 -10.61 14.51 -28.68
CA LEU A 105 -10.95 13.08 -28.57
C LEU A 105 -10.56 12.29 -29.83
N ALA A 106 -10.63 12.91 -31.02
CA ALA A 106 -10.16 12.31 -32.27
C ALA A 106 -8.64 12.11 -32.23
N LEU A 107 -7.89 13.13 -31.80
CA LEU A 107 -6.43 13.05 -31.66
C LEU A 107 -6.01 11.98 -30.60
N ILE A 108 -6.72 11.90 -29.49
CA ILE A 108 -6.49 10.87 -28.46
C ILE A 108 -6.75 9.47 -29.05
N ARG A 109 -7.79 9.32 -29.87
CA ARG A 109 -8.14 8.05 -30.50
C ARG A 109 -7.12 7.60 -31.55
N ASP A 110 -6.67 8.53 -32.39
CA ASP A 110 -5.98 8.20 -33.65
C ASP A 110 -4.45 8.34 -33.51
N ASN A 111 -3.94 9.05 -32.47
CA ASN A 111 -2.50 9.24 -32.21
C ASN A 111 -2.10 8.74 -30.80
N PRO A 112 -1.49 7.55 -30.70
CA PRO A 112 -1.06 6.97 -29.41
C PRO A 112 -0.05 7.82 -28.64
N GLY A 113 0.85 8.55 -29.34
CA GLY A 113 1.83 9.44 -28.73
C GLY A 113 1.18 10.65 -28.04
N PHE A 114 0.21 11.28 -28.72
CA PHE A 114 -0.59 12.36 -28.16
C PHE A 114 -1.44 11.87 -26.97
N ALA A 115 -2.08 10.71 -27.11
CA ALA A 115 -2.88 10.10 -26.05
C ALA A 115 -2.06 9.84 -24.79
N ALA A 116 -0.88 9.22 -24.92
CA ALA A 116 -0.01 8.91 -23.79
C ALA A 116 0.42 10.16 -23.02
N PHE A 117 0.79 11.24 -23.72
CA PHE A 117 1.15 12.51 -23.10
C PHE A 117 -0.06 13.20 -22.45
N PHE A 118 -1.19 13.26 -23.13
CA PHE A 118 -2.41 13.89 -22.63
C PHE A 118 -2.90 13.25 -21.32
N TYR A 119 -2.81 11.92 -21.23
CA TYR A 119 -3.12 11.20 -19.99
C TYR A 119 -2.05 11.36 -18.91
N SER A 120 -0.77 11.50 -19.28
CA SER A 120 0.30 11.80 -18.32
C SER A 120 0.12 13.19 -17.69
N GLU A 121 -0.36 14.18 -18.46
CA GLU A 121 -0.72 15.52 -17.97
C GLU A 121 -1.89 15.47 -16.97
N ILE A 122 -2.90 14.66 -17.27
CA ILE A 122 -4.03 14.45 -16.35
C ILE A 122 -3.55 13.80 -15.06
N SER A 123 -2.67 12.79 -15.15
CA SER A 123 -2.07 12.12 -13.99
C SER A 123 -1.17 13.05 -13.19
N ARG A 124 -0.33 13.86 -13.84
CA ARG A 124 0.57 14.83 -13.18
C ARG A 124 -0.21 15.91 -12.42
N LYS A 125 -1.38 16.32 -12.91
CA LYS A 125 -2.29 17.24 -12.18
C LYS A 125 -3.01 16.54 -11.01
N LEU A 126 -3.23 15.25 -11.07
CA LEU A 126 -3.66 14.44 -9.92
C LEU A 126 -2.52 14.33 -8.87
N ASP A 127 -1.26 14.27 -9.31
CA ASP A 127 -0.05 14.26 -8.46
C ASP A 127 0.29 15.64 -7.86
N SER A 128 -0.22 16.75 -8.39
CA SER A 128 -0.02 18.08 -7.77
C SER A 128 -0.82 18.25 -6.47
N TYR A 129 -1.83 17.42 -6.24
CA TYR A 129 -2.42 17.23 -4.90
C TYR A 129 -1.54 16.35 -3.99
N SER A 130 -0.57 15.60 -4.55
CA SER A 130 0.52 14.94 -3.83
C SER A 130 1.85 15.40 -4.42
N ARG A 131 2.37 16.49 -3.86
CA ARG A 131 3.48 17.28 -4.39
C ARG A 131 4.76 16.47 -4.62
N ARG A 132 5.30 16.62 -5.83
CA ARG A 132 6.71 16.54 -6.27
C ARG A 132 7.37 15.18 -6.22
N GLN A 133 7.44 14.52 -7.41
CA GLN A 133 8.68 13.88 -7.88
C GLN A 133 8.60 13.46 -9.36
N GLU A 134 9.73 13.18 -9.95
CA GLU A 134 10.13 13.09 -11.35
C GLU A 134 9.33 12.16 -12.29
N PRO A 135 9.43 12.35 -13.65
CA PRO A 135 8.54 11.74 -14.65
C PRO A 135 8.68 10.22 -14.87
N GLU A 136 9.57 9.53 -14.17
CA GLU A 136 9.83 8.10 -14.39
C GLU A 136 8.67 7.17 -13.97
N GLY A 137 7.83 7.58 -13.02
CA GLY A 137 6.78 6.73 -12.47
C GLY A 137 5.62 6.44 -13.42
N VAL A 138 5.10 7.45 -14.10
CA VAL A 138 3.87 7.36 -14.93
C VAL A 138 4.16 6.67 -16.27
N GLU A 139 5.32 6.94 -16.89
CA GLU A 139 5.71 6.32 -18.15
C GLU A 139 5.93 4.81 -17.99
N SER A 140 6.50 4.40 -16.88
CA SER A 140 6.68 2.99 -16.51
C SER A 140 5.35 2.28 -16.31
N VAL A 141 4.35 2.93 -15.69
CA VAL A 141 3.02 2.36 -15.46
C VAL A 141 2.23 2.25 -16.76
N LEU A 142 2.31 3.24 -17.64
CA LEU A 142 1.63 3.18 -18.94
C LEU A 142 2.18 2.06 -19.84
N ARG A 143 3.43 1.64 -19.63
CA ARG A 143 4.07 0.49 -20.28
C ARG A 143 3.84 -0.84 -19.55
N ALA A 144 3.24 -0.82 -18.34
CA ALA A 144 2.83 -2.03 -17.65
C ALA A 144 1.74 -2.75 -18.46
N ARG A 145 1.65 -4.07 -18.31
CA ARG A 145 0.63 -4.87 -19.00
C ARG A 145 -0.62 -5.00 -18.15
N VAL A 146 -1.74 -5.28 -18.78
CA VAL A 146 -3.02 -5.51 -18.10
C VAL A 146 -2.91 -6.61 -17.04
N ARG A 147 -2.12 -7.66 -17.28
CA ARG A 147 -1.86 -8.71 -16.29
C ARG A 147 -1.15 -8.23 -15.02
N ASP A 148 -0.46 -7.09 -15.08
CA ASP A 148 0.24 -6.48 -13.93
C ASP A 148 -0.71 -5.66 -13.06
N ALA A 149 -1.91 -5.33 -13.58
CA ALA A 149 -2.98 -4.70 -12.84
C ALA A 149 -3.79 -5.74 -12.03
N ARG A 150 -4.43 -5.27 -10.96
CA ARG A 150 -5.32 -6.11 -10.15
C ARG A 150 -6.65 -6.31 -10.89
N ALA A 151 -6.68 -7.22 -11.88
CA ALA A 151 -7.95 -7.62 -12.47
C ALA A 151 -8.72 -8.55 -11.50
N HIS A 152 -10.00 -8.27 -11.31
CA HIS A 152 -10.89 -9.15 -10.55
C HIS A 152 -11.13 -10.43 -11.34
N ALA A 153 -11.02 -11.61 -10.70
CA ALA A 153 -11.21 -12.90 -11.38
C ALA A 153 -12.59 -13.01 -12.04
N ALA A 154 -12.68 -13.70 -13.19
CA ALA A 154 -13.94 -13.85 -13.89
C ALA A 154 -14.89 -14.76 -13.09
N VAL A 155 -16.07 -14.26 -12.76
CA VAL A 155 -17.17 -15.02 -12.17
C VAL A 155 -18.29 -15.12 -13.20
N PHE A 156 -18.75 -16.35 -13.47
CA PHE A 156 -19.76 -16.63 -14.48
C PHE A 156 -21.10 -17.00 -13.85
N ILE A 157 -22.18 -16.62 -14.52
CA ILE A 157 -23.55 -17.02 -14.21
C ILE A 157 -24.28 -17.39 -15.52
N GLU A 158 -25.19 -18.34 -15.46
CA GLU A 158 -26.01 -18.72 -16.62
C GLU A 158 -27.06 -17.63 -16.88
N GLY A 159 -27.32 -17.32 -18.16
CA GLY A 159 -28.26 -16.30 -18.58
C GLY A 159 -29.72 -16.56 -18.14
N SER A 160 -30.07 -17.81 -17.88
CA SER A 160 -31.37 -18.23 -17.35
C SER A 160 -31.49 -18.07 -15.82
N ALA A 161 -30.39 -17.76 -15.12
CA ALA A 161 -30.44 -17.44 -13.68
C ALA A 161 -31.21 -16.13 -13.46
N THR A 162 -31.71 -15.91 -12.25
CA THR A 162 -32.50 -14.74 -11.90
C THR A 162 -31.64 -13.55 -11.50
N ILE A 163 -32.21 -12.35 -11.58
CA ILE A 163 -31.60 -11.10 -11.06
C ILE A 163 -31.22 -11.28 -9.57
N GLU A 164 -32.09 -11.92 -8.77
CA GLU A 164 -31.85 -12.21 -7.37
C GLU A 164 -30.61 -13.11 -7.17
N ALA A 165 -30.52 -14.19 -7.94
CA ALA A 165 -29.38 -15.11 -7.91
C ALA A 165 -28.06 -14.38 -8.29
N ALA A 166 -28.10 -13.50 -9.29
CA ALA A 166 -26.95 -12.70 -9.68
C ALA A 166 -26.51 -11.75 -8.56
N GLY A 167 -27.46 -11.08 -7.88
CA GLY A 167 -27.17 -10.22 -6.72
C GLY A 167 -26.56 -10.99 -5.55
N HIS A 168 -27.06 -12.18 -5.25
CA HIS A 168 -26.48 -13.05 -4.22
C HIS A 168 -25.06 -13.48 -4.56
N LEU A 169 -24.80 -13.89 -5.81
CA LEU A 169 -23.49 -14.32 -6.27
C LEU A 169 -22.47 -13.17 -6.24
N MET A 170 -22.88 -11.94 -6.63
CA MET A 170 -22.03 -10.75 -6.52
C MET A 170 -21.61 -10.51 -5.07
N ARG A 171 -22.53 -10.59 -4.13
CA ARG A 171 -22.26 -10.40 -2.71
C ARG A 171 -21.37 -11.50 -2.12
N GLU A 172 -21.67 -12.77 -2.45
CA GLU A 172 -20.90 -13.92 -1.94
C GLU A 172 -19.45 -13.90 -2.41
N ARG A 173 -19.22 -13.46 -3.65
CA ARG A 173 -17.89 -13.43 -4.26
C ARG A 173 -17.19 -12.08 -4.14
N ASP A 174 -17.82 -11.09 -3.51
CA ASP A 174 -17.33 -9.70 -3.43
C ASP A 174 -17.01 -9.12 -4.82
N HIS A 175 -17.93 -9.29 -5.77
CA HIS A 175 -17.77 -8.86 -7.16
C HIS A 175 -18.89 -7.90 -7.56
N ASN A 176 -18.53 -6.82 -8.28
CA ASN A 176 -19.48 -5.84 -8.81
C ASN A 176 -19.91 -6.11 -10.26
N ALA A 177 -19.38 -7.17 -10.88
CA ALA A 177 -19.70 -7.57 -12.24
C ALA A 177 -19.62 -9.09 -12.39
N LEU A 178 -20.52 -9.68 -13.18
CA LEU A 178 -20.52 -11.09 -13.53
C LEU A 178 -20.56 -11.26 -15.05
N PHE A 179 -19.86 -12.27 -15.56
CA PHE A 179 -20.01 -12.73 -16.93
C PHE A 179 -21.26 -13.60 -17.06
N VAL A 180 -22.08 -13.33 -18.06
CA VAL A 180 -23.35 -14.03 -18.28
C VAL A 180 -23.24 -14.91 -19.52
N ARG A 181 -23.44 -16.24 -19.35
CA ARG A 181 -23.47 -17.20 -20.43
C ARG A 181 -24.89 -17.36 -20.97
N ASP A 182 -25.07 -17.14 -22.26
CA ASP A 182 -26.35 -17.33 -22.96
C ASP A 182 -26.08 -18.05 -24.28
N GLY A 183 -26.04 -19.37 -24.21
CA GLY A 183 -25.59 -20.25 -25.30
C GLY A 183 -24.10 -20.01 -25.60
N GLU A 184 -23.77 -19.66 -26.84
CA GLU A 184 -22.40 -19.36 -27.26
C GLU A 184 -22.00 -17.89 -26.94
N ARG A 185 -22.94 -17.07 -26.51
CA ARG A 185 -22.71 -15.64 -26.25
C ARG A 185 -22.29 -15.43 -24.79
N ILE A 186 -21.29 -14.58 -24.61
CA ILE A 186 -20.89 -14.12 -23.28
C ILE A 186 -21.25 -12.63 -23.16
N GLY A 187 -22.06 -12.32 -22.16
CA GLY A 187 -22.40 -10.96 -21.77
C GLY A 187 -21.79 -10.58 -20.43
N ILE A 188 -22.03 -9.36 -20.00
CA ILE A 188 -21.64 -8.84 -18.68
C ILE A 188 -22.85 -8.16 -18.03
N VAL A 189 -23.04 -8.38 -16.74
CA VAL A 189 -24.01 -7.69 -15.89
C VAL A 189 -23.29 -7.07 -14.70
N THR A 190 -23.65 -5.87 -14.31
CA THR A 190 -23.08 -5.15 -13.18
C THR A 190 -24.12 -4.91 -12.09
N GLY A 191 -23.69 -4.65 -10.86
CA GLY A 191 -24.58 -4.26 -9.77
C GLY A 191 -25.45 -3.05 -10.13
N MET A 192 -24.94 -2.10 -10.93
CA MET A 192 -25.71 -0.96 -11.44
C MET A 192 -26.82 -1.40 -12.42
N ASN A 193 -26.55 -2.39 -13.28
CA ASN A 193 -27.57 -2.95 -14.17
C ASN A 193 -28.71 -3.62 -13.38
N LEU A 194 -28.35 -4.38 -12.33
CA LEU A 194 -29.33 -5.02 -11.44
C LEU A 194 -30.16 -3.94 -10.70
N SER A 195 -29.49 -2.95 -10.12
CA SER A 195 -30.17 -1.85 -9.41
C SER A 195 -31.10 -1.08 -10.33
N LYS A 196 -30.67 -0.75 -11.55
CA LYS A 196 -31.50 -0.07 -12.55
C LYS A 196 -32.73 -0.92 -12.92
N ALA A 197 -32.53 -2.20 -13.19
CA ALA A 197 -33.61 -3.10 -13.56
C ALA A 197 -34.68 -3.19 -12.46
N VAL A 198 -34.28 -3.31 -11.20
CA VAL A 198 -35.21 -3.47 -10.07
C VAL A 198 -35.82 -2.14 -9.66
N VAL A 199 -35.01 -1.09 -9.47
CA VAL A 199 -35.44 0.20 -8.88
C VAL A 199 -36.12 1.11 -9.91
N LEU A 200 -35.53 1.23 -11.11
CA LEU A 200 -36.04 2.13 -12.15
C LEU A 200 -37.05 1.44 -13.07
N ASP A 201 -36.68 0.29 -13.60
CA ASP A 201 -37.50 -0.46 -14.57
C ASP A 201 -38.55 -1.34 -13.88
N ARG A 202 -38.50 -1.47 -12.55
CA ARG A 202 -39.43 -2.26 -11.68
C ARG A 202 -39.59 -3.71 -12.16
N ARG A 203 -38.50 -4.32 -12.65
CA ARG A 203 -38.51 -5.73 -13.06
C ARG A 203 -38.59 -6.64 -11.85
N PRO A 204 -39.35 -7.75 -11.94
CA PRO A 204 -39.40 -8.76 -10.89
C PRO A 204 -38.01 -9.38 -10.62
N LEU A 205 -37.76 -9.83 -9.39
CA LEU A 205 -36.46 -10.42 -8.99
C LEU A 205 -36.20 -11.79 -9.68
N ASP A 206 -37.25 -12.49 -10.12
CA ASP A 206 -37.19 -13.73 -10.89
C ASP A 206 -36.91 -13.51 -12.38
N THR A 207 -36.76 -12.27 -12.84
CA THR A 207 -36.37 -11.95 -14.23
C THR A 207 -35.01 -12.58 -14.53
N GLU A 208 -34.91 -13.25 -15.69
CA GLU A 208 -33.65 -13.85 -16.15
C GLU A 208 -32.58 -12.80 -16.36
N VAL A 209 -31.36 -13.08 -15.86
CA VAL A 209 -30.25 -12.11 -15.86
C VAL A 209 -29.80 -11.71 -17.27
N ARG A 210 -29.98 -12.58 -18.27
CA ARG A 210 -29.69 -12.23 -19.68
C ARG A 210 -30.51 -11.03 -20.18
N ALA A 211 -31.71 -10.81 -19.64
CA ALA A 211 -32.58 -9.70 -20.06
C ALA A 211 -32.07 -8.32 -19.59
N VAL A 212 -31.14 -8.29 -18.65
CA VAL A 212 -30.53 -7.07 -18.08
C VAL A 212 -29.02 -6.97 -18.32
N SER A 213 -28.48 -7.93 -19.07
CA SER A 213 -27.06 -8.05 -19.39
C SER A 213 -26.73 -7.39 -20.73
N HIS A 214 -25.48 -6.95 -20.88
CA HIS A 214 -24.94 -6.42 -22.11
C HIS A 214 -24.06 -7.46 -22.79
N PHE A 215 -24.32 -7.77 -24.06
CA PHE A 215 -23.57 -8.77 -24.84
C PHE A 215 -22.54 -8.12 -25.78
N ASP A 216 -22.47 -6.81 -25.83
CA ASP A 216 -21.39 -6.05 -26.47
C ASP A 216 -20.29 -5.78 -25.43
N VAL A 217 -19.53 -6.83 -25.14
CA VAL A 217 -18.49 -6.81 -24.09
C VAL A 217 -17.21 -6.25 -24.65
N VAL A 218 -16.82 -5.07 -24.19
CA VAL A 218 -15.51 -4.48 -24.52
C VAL A 218 -14.44 -5.20 -23.70
N ALA A 219 -13.46 -5.76 -24.40
CA ALA A 219 -12.39 -6.55 -23.79
C ALA A 219 -11.00 -6.05 -24.20
N VAL A 220 -10.04 -6.36 -23.36
CA VAL A 220 -8.59 -6.14 -23.52
C VAL A 220 -7.86 -7.45 -23.27
N GLU A 221 -6.78 -7.70 -23.98
CA GLU A 221 -5.96 -8.89 -23.73
C GLU A 221 -5.06 -8.68 -22.50
N GLN A 222 -4.79 -9.74 -21.75
CA GLN A 222 -3.92 -9.66 -20.56
C GLN A 222 -2.51 -9.14 -20.86
N ASP A 223 -2.06 -9.28 -22.09
CA ASP A 223 -0.74 -8.88 -22.56
C ASP A 223 -0.72 -7.50 -23.22
N ASP A 224 -1.88 -6.86 -23.38
CA ASP A 224 -1.97 -5.47 -23.82
C ASP A 224 -1.40 -4.51 -22.78
N PHE A 225 -1.01 -3.33 -23.21
CA PHE A 225 -0.53 -2.31 -22.28
C PHE A 225 -1.68 -1.61 -21.55
N ILE A 226 -1.43 -1.14 -20.33
CA ILE A 226 -2.41 -0.41 -19.52
C ILE A 226 -2.96 0.82 -20.24
N PHE A 227 -2.12 1.52 -21.02
CA PHE A 227 -2.60 2.67 -21.80
C PHE A 227 -3.65 2.26 -22.84
N GLU A 228 -3.57 1.07 -23.43
CA GLU A 228 -4.57 0.55 -24.38
C GLU A 228 -5.91 0.30 -23.67
N ALA A 229 -5.87 -0.25 -22.45
CA ALA A 229 -7.05 -0.40 -21.62
C ALA A 229 -7.70 0.97 -21.33
N LEU A 230 -6.92 2.00 -20.97
CA LEU A 230 -7.42 3.35 -20.74
C LEU A 230 -8.07 3.97 -21.99
N ILE A 231 -7.47 3.78 -23.16
CA ILE A 231 -8.03 4.20 -24.44
C ILE A 231 -9.38 3.51 -24.68
N LEU A 232 -9.48 2.20 -24.46
CA LEU A 232 -10.73 1.46 -24.63
C LEU A 232 -11.81 1.91 -23.64
N MET A 233 -11.46 2.13 -22.36
CA MET A 233 -12.38 2.67 -21.36
C MET A 233 -12.94 4.03 -21.80
N THR A 234 -12.06 4.92 -22.26
CA THR A 234 -12.44 6.27 -22.72
C THR A 234 -13.29 6.20 -23.98
N ARG A 235 -12.85 5.45 -24.99
CA ARG A 235 -13.56 5.32 -26.29
C ARG A 235 -14.98 4.82 -26.10
N HIS A 236 -15.19 3.85 -25.22
CA HIS A 236 -16.49 3.22 -25.00
C HIS A 236 -17.24 3.83 -23.80
N SER A 237 -16.70 4.88 -23.14
CA SER A 237 -17.26 5.47 -21.92
C SER A 237 -17.57 4.40 -20.85
N LYS A 238 -16.68 3.43 -20.71
CA LYS A 238 -16.79 2.32 -19.74
C LYS A 238 -15.74 2.49 -18.63
N ARG A 239 -16.16 2.22 -17.41
CA ARG A 239 -15.26 2.19 -16.25
C ARG A 239 -14.67 0.79 -15.97
N ARG A 240 -15.09 -0.19 -16.79
CA ARG A 240 -14.69 -1.60 -16.67
C ARG A 240 -14.47 -2.20 -18.04
N LEU A 241 -13.43 -3.02 -18.16
CA LEU A 241 -13.16 -3.84 -19.33
C LEU A 241 -13.08 -5.29 -18.92
N ALA A 242 -13.57 -6.18 -19.77
CA ALA A 242 -13.29 -7.60 -19.63
C ALA A 242 -11.83 -7.88 -19.98
N VAL A 243 -11.16 -8.72 -19.23
CA VAL A 243 -9.80 -9.18 -19.53
C VAL A 243 -9.86 -10.57 -20.13
N ARG A 244 -9.17 -10.77 -21.25
CA ARG A 244 -9.05 -12.05 -21.93
C ARG A 244 -7.62 -12.59 -21.90
N ALA A 245 -7.53 -13.90 -21.91
CA ALA A 245 -6.30 -14.64 -22.21
C ALA A 245 -6.66 -15.78 -23.14
N ASN A 246 -5.96 -15.90 -24.27
CA ASN A 246 -6.22 -16.97 -25.26
C ASN A 246 -7.72 -17.10 -25.62
N SER A 247 -8.38 -15.98 -25.90
CA SER A 247 -9.81 -15.88 -26.25
C SER A 247 -10.79 -16.22 -25.10
N SER A 248 -10.33 -16.52 -23.91
CA SER A 248 -11.17 -16.80 -22.74
C SER A 248 -11.20 -15.57 -21.81
N TYR A 249 -12.38 -15.24 -21.27
CA TYR A 249 -12.50 -14.19 -20.26
C TYR A 249 -11.96 -14.69 -18.93
N ILE A 250 -10.93 -14.00 -18.41
CA ILE A 250 -10.23 -14.35 -17.18
C ILE A 250 -10.52 -13.39 -16.02
N GLY A 251 -11.02 -12.18 -16.32
CA GLY A 251 -11.28 -11.20 -15.28
C GLY A 251 -11.94 -9.92 -15.79
N VAL A 252 -12.08 -8.97 -14.86
CA VAL A 252 -12.56 -7.60 -15.11
C VAL A 252 -11.52 -6.62 -14.56
N LEU A 253 -11.08 -5.67 -15.38
CA LEU A 253 -10.21 -4.57 -15.02
C LEU A 253 -11.06 -3.32 -14.81
N GLU A 254 -10.96 -2.67 -13.65
CA GLU A 254 -11.64 -1.43 -13.34
C GLU A 254 -10.70 -0.21 -13.46
N ASP A 255 -11.26 0.98 -13.66
CA ASP A 255 -10.50 2.24 -13.69
C ASP A 255 -9.73 2.48 -12.38
N ILE A 256 -10.29 2.07 -11.23
CA ILE A 256 -9.64 2.16 -9.92
C ILE A 256 -8.40 1.26 -9.80
N ASP A 257 -8.39 0.11 -10.48
CA ASP A 257 -7.23 -0.79 -10.50
C ASP A 257 -6.06 -0.15 -11.26
N ILE A 258 -6.37 0.57 -12.34
CA ILE A 258 -5.38 1.34 -13.11
C ILE A 258 -4.89 2.54 -12.30
N LEU A 259 -5.79 3.25 -11.60
CA LEU A 259 -5.41 4.34 -10.70
C LEU A 259 -4.51 3.83 -9.57
N GLY A 260 -4.76 2.63 -9.04
CA GLY A 260 -3.89 1.97 -8.07
C GLY A 260 -2.48 1.71 -8.62
N LEU A 261 -2.36 1.39 -9.92
CA LEU A 261 -1.08 1.27 -10.61
C LEU A 261 -0.38 2.64 -10.77
N VAL A 262 -1.13 3.68 -11.15
CA VAL A 262 -0.63 5.05 -11.40
C VAL A 262 -0.28 5.76 -10.10
N ALA A 263 -1.11 5.63 -9.04
CA ALA A 263 -0.89 6.24 -7.73
C ALA A 263 0.34 5.69 -6.99
N GLY A 264 1.04 4.80 -7.64
CA GLY A 264 2.30 4.23 -7.20
C GLY A 264 2.15 2.89 -6.52
N ASN A 265 3.05 2.03 -6.81
CA ASN A 265 3.36 0.67 -6.36
C ASN A 265 2.91 0.23 -4.94
N SER A 266 2.42 1.13 -4.09
CA SER A 266 2.03 0.84 -2.71
C SER A 266 0.85 -0.14 -2.59
N GLN A 267 -0.07 -0.15 -3.56
CA GLN A 267 -1.18 -1.13 -3.59
C GLN A 267 -0.83 -2.44 -4.31
N LEU A 268 0.25 -2.45 -5.11
CA LEU A 268 0.69 -3.66 -5.82
C LEU A 268 1.37 -4.67 -4.88
N VAL A 269 2.09 -4.19 -3.87
CA VAL A 269 2.85 -5.05 -2.97
C VAL A 269 1.93 -5.99 -2.18
N PRO A 270 0.84 -5.53 -1.50
CA PRO A 270 -0.11 -6.43 -0.84
C PRO A 270 -0.69 -7.47 -1.79
N GLY A 271 -1.16 -7.05 -2.97
CA GLY A 271 -1.74 -7.96 -3.96
C GLY A 271 -0.74 -8.97 -4.52
N ARG A 272 0.56 -8.64 -4.60
CA ARG A 272 1.63 -9.58 -4.97
C ARG A 272 1.89 -10.59 -3.88
N ILE A 273 1.91 -10.15 -2.61
CA ILE A 273 2.03 -11.03 -1.45
C ILE A 273 0.86 -12.03 -1.43
N ASP A 274 -0.37 -11.55 -1.54
CA ASP A 274 -1.57 -12.41 -1.45
C ASP A 274 -1.63 -13.48 -2.54
N ARG A 275 -1.14 -13.16 -3.76
CA ARG A 275 -1.10 -14.08 -4.91
C ARG A 275 0.10 -14.99 -4.95
N ALA A 276 1.09 -14.80 -4.10
CA ALA A 276 2.30 -15.61 -4.07
C ALA A 276 1.96 -17.10 -3.82
N GLN A 277 2.52 -17.96 -4.65
CA GLN A 277 2.34 -19.43 -4.55
C GLN A 277 3.60 -20.11 -4.02
N GLY A 278 4.73 -19.41 -3.98
CA GLY A 278 6.01 -19.94 -3.56
C GLY A 278 6.91 -18.89 -2.92
N VAL A 279 8.02 -19.35 -2.38
CA VAL A 279 9.02 -18.48 -1.74
C VAL A 279 9.63 -17.49 -2.73
N ASP A 280 9.80 -17.89 -3.98
CA ASP A 280 10.39 -17.01 -5.02
C ASP A 280 9.51 -15.80 -5.32
N ASP A 281 8.19 -15.97 -5.35
CA ASP A 281 7.23 -14.86 -5.51
C ASP A 281 7.34 -13.89 -4.33
N LEU A 282 7.50 -14.42 -3.11
CA LEU A 282 7.64 -13.62 -1.89
C LEU A 282 8.98 -12.88 -1.84
N VAL A 283 10.06 -13.43 -2.42
CA VAL A 283 11.34 -12.70 -2.58
C VAL A 283 11.15 -11.43 -3.41
N GLN A 284 10.41 -11.52 -4.52
CA GLN A 284 10.11 -10.34 -5.34
C GLN A 284 9.26 -9.32 -4.57
N ALA A 285 8.23 -9.78 -3.86
CA ALA A 285 7.40 -8.92 -3.03
C ALA A 285 8.22 -8.23 -1.92
N ALA A 286 9.16 -8.94 -1.31
CA ALA A 286 10.06 -8.38 -0.30
C ALA A 286 10.95 -7.27 -0.88
N GLN A 287 11.50 -7.44 -2.09
CA GLN A 287 12.27 -6.41 -2.77
C GLN A 287 11.41 -5.17 -3.08
N ASP A 288 10.14 -5.38 -3.47
CA ASP A 288 9.20 -4.28 -3.72
C ASP A 288 8.93 -3.47 -2.46
N ILE A 289 8.79 -4.12 -1.28
CA ILE A 289 8.67 -3.42 0.01
C ILE A 289 9.89 -2.52 0.23
N GLY A 290 11.12 -3.02 -0.01
CA GLY A 290 12.34 -2.23 0.12
C GLY A 290 12.33 -0.97 -0.75
N ARG A 291 12.03 -1.13 -2.05
CA ARG A 291 11.91 -0.01 -2.99
C ARG A 291 10.85 1.01 -2.56
N GLN A 292 9.72 0.54 -2.02
CA GLN A 292 8.67 1.41 -1.51
C GLN A 292 9.13 2.23 -0.30
N VAL A 293 9.85 1.62 0.64
CA VAL A 293 10.42 2.30 1.81
C VAL A 293 11.41 3.38 1.38
N GLU A 294 12.34 3.05 0.48
CA GLU A 294 13.33 4.01 -0.06
C GLU A 294 12.64 5.20 -0.73
N ARG A 295 11.59 4.96 -1.51
CA ARG A 295 10.80 6.01 -2.13
C ARG A 295 10.12 6.90 -1.09
N LEU A 296 9.39 6.33 -0.13
CA LEU A 296 8.69 7.09 0.91
C LEU A 296 9.67 7.93 1.76
N ALA A 297 10.85 7.40 2.04
CA ALA A 297 11.92 8.14 2.72
C ALA A 297 12.43 9.32 1.86
N GLY A 298 12.61 9.13 0.56
CA GLY A 298 12.96 10.18 -0.39
C GLY A 298 11.90 11.28 -0.50
N GLU A 299 10.62 10.92 -0.40
CA GLU A 299 9.46 11.83 -0.42
C GLU A 299 9.25 12.60 0.90
N ARG A 300 10.13 12.43 1.89
CA ARG A 300 10.03 13.04 3.23
C ARG A 300 8.70 12.73 3.95
N VAL A 301 8.15 11.56 3.71
CA VAL A 301 7.01 11.04 4.49
C VAL A 301 7.46 10.88 5.94
N ARG A 302 6.57 11.17 6.89
CA ARG A 302 6.89 11.02 8.32
C ARG A 302 7.31 9.59 8.64
N VAL A 303 8.36 9.45 9.43
CA VAL A 303 9.00 8.16 9.75
C VAL A 303 8.02 7.17 10.39
N GLU A 304 7.09 7.67 11.21
CA GLU A 304 6.04 6.85 11.84
C GLU A 304 5.11 6.22 10.79
N ALA A 305 4.73 6.99 9.77
CA ALA A 305 3.87 6.48 8.69
C ALA A 305 4.62 5.44 7.84
N ILE A 306 5.92 5.65 7.58
CA ILE A 306 6.77 4.67 6.91
C ILE A 306 6.85 3.38 7.74
N ALA A 307 7.07 3.49 9.07
CA ALA A 307 7.15 2.35 9.96
C ALA A 307 5.83 1.55 10.01
N GLU A 308 4.68 2.24 10.04
CA GLU A 308 3.36 1.61 10.05
C GLU A 308 3.10 0.83 8.76
N ILE A 309 3.35 1.45 7.59
CA ILE A 309 3.20 0.81 6.28
C ILE A 309 4.15 -0.38 6.15
N THR A 310 5.43 -0.20 6.50
CA THR A 310 6.44 -1.25 6.42
C THR A 310 6.08 -2.45 7.30
N SER A 311 5.66 -2.18 8.55
CA SER A 311 5.26 -3.23 9.50
C SER A 311 4.03 -4.00 9.02
N ASP A 312 3.02 -3.33 8.42
CA ASP A 312 1.86 -4.02 7.86
C ASP A 312 2.25 -4.93 6.70
N LEU A 313 3.08 -4.44 5.77
CA LEU A 313 3.56 -5.21 4.63
C LEU A 313 4.44 -6.40 5.05
N ASN A 314 5.34 -6.21 6.01
CA ASN A 314 6.18 -7.28 6.53
C ASN A 314 5.35 -8.35 7.25
N ARG A 315 4.35 -7.95 8.04
CA ARG A 315 3.43 -8.91 8.68
C ARG A 315 2.68 -9.76 7.66
N ARG A 316 2.17 -9.14 6.59
CA ARG A 316 1.52 -9.86 5.48
C ARG A 316 2.48 -10.81 4.79
N LEU A 317 3.72 -10.37 4.53
CA LEU A 317 4.76 -11.17 3.90
C LEU A 317 5.09 -12.42 4.75
N VAL A 318 5.30 -12.23 6.05
CA VAL A 318 5.62 -13.30 7.00
C VAL A 318 4.42 -14.25 7.20
N THR A 319 3.20 -13.72 7.27
CA THR A 319 1.98 -14.53 7.31
C THR A 319 1.85 -15.40 6.07
N LYS A 320 2.04 -14.81 4.89
CA LYS A 320 1.96 -15.56 3.62
C LYS A 320 3.07 -16.60 3.48
N LEU A 321 4.28 -16.29 3.94
CA LEU A 321 5.36 -17.27 4.00
C LEU A 321 4.95 -18.49 4.84
N PHE A 322 4.39 -18.25 6.03
CA PHE A 322 3.90 -19.34 6.89
C PHE A 322 2.82 -20.18 6.18
N GLU A 323 1.86 -19.55 5.51
CA GLU A 323 0.82 -20.26 4.74
C GLU A 323 1.40 -21.14 3.62
N VAL A 324 2.46 -20.67 2.95
CA VAL A 324 3.07 -21.37 1.82
C VAL A 324 3.92 -22.56 2.26
N ILE A 325 4.72 -22.40 3.32
CA ILE A 325 5.72 -23.42 3.69
C ILE A 325 5.35 -24.28 4.90
N ALA A 326 4.44 -23.81 5.79
CA ALA A 326 4.10 -24.58 6.97
C ALA A 326 3.28 -25.84 6.63
N PRO A 327 3.68 -27.01 7.13
CA PRO A 327 2.87 -28.22 6.99
C PRO A 327 1.55 -28.10 7.78
N PRO A 328 0.52 -28.90 7.44
CA PRO A 328 -0.79 -28.85 8.10
C PRO A 328 -0.69 -28.95 9.64
N SER A 329 0.18 -29.82 10.15
CA SER A 329 0.42 -29.98 11.59
C SER A 329 0.79 -28.68 12.30
N LEU A 330 1.61 -27.82 11.65
CA LEU A 330 2.02 -26.53 12.19
C LEU A 330 0.96 -25.44 11.96
N ARG A 331 0.25 -25.46 10.84
CA ARG A 331 -0.86 -24.54 10.57
C ARG A 331 -2.00 -24.70 11.58
N ASP A 332 -2.29 -25.94 11.95
CA ASP A 332 -3.40 -26.26 12.86
C ASP A 332 -3.03 -26.05 14.34
N ALA A 333 -1.78 -26.25 14.71
CA ALA A 333 -1.31 -26.19 16.11
C ALA A 333 -0.48 -24.94 16.45
N GLY A 334 0.08 -24.26 15.46
CA GLY A 334 1.07 -23.21 15.66
C GLY A 334 0.50 -21.80 15.73
N CYS A 335 1.28 -20.91 16.34
CA CYS A 335 1.18 -19.46 16.24
C CYS A 335 2.56 -18.91 15.92
N LEU A 336 2.72 -18.35 14.74
CA LEU A 336 3.91 -17.59 14.39
C LEU A 336 3.85 -16.21 15.06
N MET A 337 4.93 -15.80 15.69
CA MET A 337 5.06 -14.49 16.33
C MET A 337 6.28 -13.75 15.81
N ILE A 338 6.15 -12.42 15.74
CA ILE A 338 7.24 -11.48 15.50
C ILE A 338 7.48 -10.67 16.77
N MET A 339 8.71 -10.22 16.98
CA MET A 339 9.14 -9.61 18.24
C MET A 339 10.01 -8.36 17.98
N GLY A 340 10.62 -7.80 19.00
CA GLY A 340 11.52 -6.66 18.87
C GLY A 340 10.88 -5.43 18.23
N SER A 341 11.60 -4.73 17.36
CA SER A 341 11.12 -3.52 16.67
C SER A 341 9.97 -3.83 15.70
N GLU A 342 9.99 -5.01 15.08
CA GLU A 342 8.92 -5.45 14.18
C GLU A 342 7.63 -5.77 14.96
N GLY A 343 7.74 -6.43 16.11
CA GLY A 343 6.62 -6.69 17.03
C GLY A 343 5.98 -5.40 17.55
N ARG A 344 6.77 -4.36 17.78
CA ARG A 344 6.27 -3.04 18.17
C ARG A 344 5.70 -2.21 17.00
N GLY A 345 5.91 -2.63 15.74
CA GLY A 345 5.51 -1.86 14.57
C GLY A 345 6.34 -0.59 14.36
N GLU A 346 7.61 -0.64 14.74
CA GLU A 346 8.53 0.51 14.76
C GLU A 346 9.70 0.38 13.78
N GLN A 347 9.68 -0.66 12.94
CA GLN A 347 10.74 -0.94 11.98
C GLN A 347 10.55 -0.12 10.71
N THR A 348 11.54 0.69 10.35
CA THR A 348 11.55 1.50 9.11
C THR A 348 12.45 0.88 8.05
N VAL A 349 13.53 0.23 8.46
CA VAL A 349 14.47 -0.49 7.58
C VAL A 349 14.54 -1.94 8.02
N ARG A 350 14.96 -2.83 7.13
CA ARG A 350 15.16 -4.23 7.50
C ARG A 350 16.28 -4.34 8.52
N THR A 351 15.92 -4.89 9.68
CA THR A 351 16.85 -5.29 10.73
C THR A 351 16.93 -6.81 10.79
N ASP A 352 17.63 -7.32 11.79
CA ASP A 352 17.71 -8.73 12.10
C ASP A 352 16.33 -9.35 12.40
N GLN A 353 16.25 -10.66 12.23
CA GLN A 353 15.04 -11.44 12.47
C GLN A 353 14.81 -11.60 13.97
N ASP A 354 13.65 -11.17 14.47
CA ASP A 354 13.17 -11.50 15.81
C ASP A 354 11.81 -12.21 15.71
N ASN A 355 11.82 -13.54 15.73
CA ASN A 355 10.60 -14.33 15.52
C ASN A 355 10.58 -15.61 16.34
N GLY A 356 9.39 -16.21 16.45
CA GLY A 356 9.21 -17.47 17.19
C GLY A 356 7.93 -18.19 16.77
N LEU A 357 7.80 -19.44 17.21
CA LEU A 357 6.65 -20.29 16.94
C LEU A 357 6.18 -20.95 18.24
N LEU A 358 4.99 -20.60 18.71
CA LEU A 358 4.37 -21.30 19.85
C LEU A 358 3.39 -22.35 19.33
N LEU A 359 3.37 -23.49 20.00
CA LEU A 359 2.53 -24.63 19.62
C LEU A 359 1.49 -24.90 20.71
N ALA A 360 0.25 -25.19 20.31
CA ALA A 360 -0.82 -25.61 21.23
C ALA A 360 -0.61 -27.04 21.76
N ALA A 361 0.08 -27.88 20.97
CA ALA A 361 0.39 -29.27 21.29
C ALA A 361 1.69 -29.68 20.57
N PRO A 362 2.38 -30.73 21.00
CA PRO A 362 3.51 -31.28 20.27
C PRO A 362 3.14 -31.68 18.84
N VAL A 363 4.04 -31.43 17.91
CA VAL A 363 3.93 -31.78 16.48
C VAL A 363 5.07 -32.72 16.08
N PRO A 364 5.01 -33.39 14.91
CA PRO A 364 6.11 -34.21 14.43
C PRO A 364 7.42 -33.40 14.36
N GLU A 365 8.49 -33.94 14.95
CA GLU A 365 9.78 -33.23 14.99
C GLU A 365 10.36 -33.00 13.57
N SER A 366 10.08 -33.91 12.62
CA SER A 366 10.46 -33.72 11.22
C SER A 366 9.86 -32.46 10.61
N ASP A 367 8.58 -32.22 10.86
CA ASP A 367 7.85 -31.06 10.34
C ASP A 367 8.40 -29.76 10.92
N LEU A 368 8.64 -29.77 12.24
CA LEU A 368 9.18 -28.63 12.94
C LEU A 368 10.63 -28.31 12.51
N LYS A 369 11.47 -29.34 12.36
CA LYS A 369 12.87 -29.18 11.91
C LYS A 369 12.96 -28.60 10.50
N ASN A 370 12.17 -29.14 9.57
CA ASN A 370 12.15 -28.65 8.19
C ASN A 370 11.63 -27.21 8.14
N PHE A 371 10.52 -26.92 8.83
CA PHE A 371 9.96 -25.57 8.89
C PHE A 371 10.95 -24.55 9.47
N ARG A 372 11.67 -24.88 10.54
CA ARG A 372 12.71 -24.03 11.15
C ARG A 372 13.77 -23.61 10.14
N ALA A 373 14.25 -24.56 9.32
CA ALA A 373 15.27 -24.31 8.31
C ALA A 373 14.69 -23.46 7.14
N ASP A 374 13.55 -23.89 6.60
CA ASP A 374 12.96 -23.26 5.42
C ASP A 374 12.49 -21.82 5.72
N PHE A 375 11.88 -21.59 6.89
CA PHE A 375 11.40 -20.28 7.32
C PHE A 375 12.56 -19.28 7.50
N THR A 376 13.61 -19.70 8.24
CA THR A 376 14.78 -18.84 8.47
C THR A 376 15.49 -18.53 7.16
N GLY A 377 15.72 -19.53 6.31
CA GLY A 377 16.36 -19.34 5.01
C GLY A 377 15.54 -18.47 4.05
N ALA A 378 14.21 -18.54 4.10
CA ALA A 378 13.35 -17.68 3.31
C ALA A 378 13.47 -16.20 3.76
N LEU A 379 13.47 -15.94 5.07
CA LEU A 379 13.64 -14.58 5.61
C LEU A 379 15.02 -14.00 5.26
N GLU A 380 16.07 -14.80 5.27
CA GLU A 380 17.40 -14.36 4.81
C GLU A 380 17.36 -13.95 3.33
N ARG A 381 16.67 -14.72 2.48
CA ARG A 381 16.44 -14.37 1.06
C ARG A 381 15.59 -13.10 0.88
N PHE A 382 14.70 -12.79 1.82
CA PHE A 382 13.93 -11.55 1.85
C PHE A 382 14.77 -10.34 2.28
N GLY A 383 16.00 -10.56 2.75
CA GLY A 383 16.92 -9.51 3.20
C GLY A 383 16.84 -9.21 4.70
N PHE A 384 16.31 -10.12 5.51
CA PHE A 384 16.35 -10.05 6.98
C PHE A 384 17.54 -10.88 7.48
N PRO A 385 18.63 -10.27 7.97
CA PRO A 385 19.78 -11.02 8.46
C PRO A 385 19.42 -11.79 9.75
N PRO A 386 20.15 -12.87 10.06
CA PRO A 386 19.96 -13.61 11.30
C PRO A 386 20.18 -12.74 12.55
N CYS A 387 19.36 -12.95 13.60
CA CYS A 387 19.53 -12.29 14.89
C CYS A 387 20.81 -12.77 15.57
N PRO A 388 21.72 -11.87 16.01
CA PRO A 388 22.92 -12.25 16.75
C PRO A 388 22.63 -12.99 18.06
N GLY A 389 21.48 -12.70 18.69
CA GLY A 389 21.00 -13.36 19.90
C GLY A 389 20.27 -14.67 19.66
N ASP A 390 20.17 -15.12 18.40
CA ASP A 390 19.44 -16.32 17.96
C ASP A 390 17.98 -16.37 18.45
N VAL A 391 17.32 -15.21 18.52
CA VAL A 391 15.89 -15.07 18.86
C VAL A 391 15.06 -15.34 17.61
N MET A 392 15.07 -16.57 17.17
CA MET A 392 14.50 -16.99 15.88
C MET A 392 13.82 -18.35 15.97
N VAL A 393 12.87 -18.59 15.05
CA VAL A 393 12.16 -19.87 14.90
C VAL A 393 13.12 -21.07 14.81
N ARG A 394 14.31 -20.89 14.22
CA ARG A 394 15.31 -21.96 14.10
C ARG A 394 15.81 -22.45 15.46
N ASN A 395 15.83 -21.59 16.47
CA ASN A 395 16.23 -21.94 17.82
C ASN A 395 15.06 -22.64 18.55
N PRO A 396 15.23 -23.88 19.03
CA PRO A 396 14.19 -24.62 19.77
C PRO A 396 13.60 -23.85 20.95
N GLN A 397 14.37 -22.98 21.60
CA GLN A 397 13.93 -22.15 22.71
C GLN A 397 12.77 -21.20 22.29
N TRP A 398 12.73 -20.77 21.02
CA TRP A 398 11.73 -19.88 20.46
C TRP A 398 10.70 -20.59 19.59
N SER A 399 10.76 -21.94 19.49
CA SER A 399 9.80 -22.74 18.72
C SER A 399 9.45 -24.03 19.46
N GLN A 400 8.49 -23.96 20.38
CA GLN A 400 8.12 -25.03 21.30
C GLN A 400 6.63 -24.93 21.74
N PRO A 401 6.09 -25.95 22.41
CA PRO A 401 4.76 -25.89 23.02
C PRO A 401 4.64 -24.72 24.02
N VAL A 402 3.47 -24.06 24.02
CA VAL A 402 3.24 -22.86 24.84
C VAL A 402 3.43 -23.12 26.35
N ASP A 403 3.09 -24.32 26.83
CA ASP A 403 3.28 -24.68 28.25
C ASP A 403 4.76 -24.82 28.62
N ASP A 404 5.58 -25.32 27.69
CA ASP A 404 7.04 -25.40 27.85
C ASP A 404 7.63 -24.00 27.82
N PHE A 405 7.16 -23.14 26.91
CA PHE A 405 7.60 -21.75 26.84
C PHE A 405 7.24 -20.95 28.09
N ILE A 406 6.07 -21.16 28.68
CA ILE A 406 5.70 -20.56 29.98
C ILE A 406 6.62 -21.05 31.11
N ARG A 407 7.00 -22.33 31.12
CA ARG A 407 8.02 -22.84 32.08
C ARG A 407 9.38 -22.19 31.85
N GLN A 408 9.74 -21.97 30.60
CA GLN A 408 10.98 -21.24 30.26
C GLN A 408 10.95 -19.80 30.78
N ILE A 409 9.84 -19.08 30.56
CA ILE A 409 9.63 -17.72 31.10
C ILE A 409 9.79 -17.72 32.62
N LYS A 410 9.18 -18.70 33.32
CA LYS A 410 9.34 -18.85 34.78
C LYS A 410 10.82 -19.07 35.18
N THR A 411 11.56 -19.85 34.41
CA THR A 411 12.98 -20.06 34.64
C THR A 411 13.77 -18.76 34.49
N TRP A 412 13.53 -17.98 33.45
CA TRP A 412 14.16 -16.67 33.23
C TRP A 412 13.88 -15.66 34.35
N ILE A 413 12.70 -15.75 34.99
CA ILE A 413 12.33 -14.86 36.10
C ILE A 413 12.93 -15.33 37.41
N MET A 414 12.88 -16.64 37.72
CA MET A 414 13.27 -17.20 39.03
C MET A 414 14.75 -17.50 39.14
N MET A 415 15.41 -17.78 38.01
CA MET A 415 16.83 -18.12 37.91
C MET A 415 17.48 -17.34 36.74
N PRO A 416 17.54 -16.00 36.85
CA PRO A 416 17.98 -15.16 35.73
C PRO A 416 19.47 -15.41 35.41
N ASP A 417 19.75 -15.53 34.11
CA ASP A 417 21.08 -15.47 33.53
C ASP A 417 21.27 -14.14 32.75
N ASP A 418 22.45 -13.97 32.14
CA ASP A 418 22.80 -12.73 31.42
C ASP A 418 21.87 -12.43 30.24
N SER A 419 21.19 -13.44 29.70
CA SER A 419 20.25 -13.30 28.56
C SER A 419 18.79 -13.14 28.98
N SER A 420 18.42 -13.48 30.18
CA SER A 420 17.05 -13.59 30.67
C SER A 420 16.28 -12.28 30.55
N ALA A 421 16.88 -11.16 30.98
CA ALA A 421 16.25 -9.84 30.90
C ALA A 421 16.02 -9.41 29.46
N MET A 422 16.98 -9.66 28.57
CA MET A 422 16.84 -9.37 27.14
C MET A 422 15.73 -10.21 26.51
N ASN A 423 15.73 -11.52 26.75
CA ASN A 423 14.75 -12.46 26.21
C ASN A 423 13.33 -12.11 26.64
N LEU A 424 13.11 -11.79 27.92
CA LEU A 424 11.81 -11.33 28.43
C LEU A 424 11.40 -10.00 27.82
N GLY A 425 12.35 -9.06 27.66
CA GLY A 425 12.10 -7.79 27.02
C GLY A 425 11.71 -7.93 25.54
N ILE A 426 12.38 -8.80 24.78
CA ILE A 426 12.05 -9.07 23.38
C ILE A 426 10.68 -9.77 23.29
N PHE A 427 10.44 -10.77 24.16
CA PHE A 427 9.15 -11.48 24.16
C PHE A 427 7.98 -10.59 24.59
N PHE A 428 8.17 -9.62 25.48
CA PHE A 428 7.11 -8.67 25.83
C PHE A 428 6.61 -7.87 24.64
N ASP A 429 7.44 -7.67 23.62
CA ASP A 429 7.08 -7.02 22.36
C ASP A 429 6.45 -7.98 21.34
N ALA A 430 6.31 -9.27 21.67
CA ALA A 430 5.77 -10.27 20.74
C ALA A 430 4.33 -9.97 20.32
N VAL A 431 4.06 -10.20 19.05
CA VAL A 431 2.73 -10.18 18.43
C VAL A 431 2.56 -11.47 17.62
N GLY A 432 1.48 -12.19 17.86
CA GLY A 432 1.07 -13.30 17.00
C GLY A 432 0.58 -12.75 15.66
N VAL A 433 1.15 -13.23 14.54
CA VAL A 433 0.81 -12.74 13.21
C VAL A 433 -0.04 -13.70 12.40
N THR A 434 0.01 -15.00 12.72
CA THR A 434 -0.82 -16.01 12.07
C THR A 434 -0.96 -17.26 12.94
N GLY A 435 -2.00 -18.07 12.67
CA GLY A 435 -2.33 -19.25 13.44
C GLY A 435 -3.10 -18.92 14.72
N LYS A 436 -2.83 -19.67 15.80
CA LYS A 436 -3.50 -19.54 17.11
C LYS A 436 -2.92 -18.40 17.93
N VAL A 437 -3.22 -17.15 17.54
CA VAL A 437 -2.64 -15.93 18.16
C VAL A 437 -2.88 -15.82 19.68
N GLU A 438 -3.90 -16.48 20.19
CA GLU A 438 -4.20 -16.59 21.62
C GLU A 438 -3.08 -17.27 22.43
N LEU A 439 -2.21 -18.08 21.80
CA LEU A 439 -1.08 -18.71 22.47
C LEU A 439 -0.04 -17.67 22.93
N VAL A 440 0.25 -16.68 22.09
CA VAL A 440 1.14 -15.58 22.43
C VAL A 440 0.55 -14.74 23.55
N GLN A 441 -0.75 -14.44 23.46
CA GLN A 441 -1.43 -13.67 24.50
C GLN A 441 -1.40 -14.40 25.86
N ARG A 442 -1.65 -15.71 25.86
CA ARG A 442 -1.59 -16.56 27.06
C ARG A 442 -0.19 -16.53 27.71
N ALA A 443 0.86 -16.69 26.90
CA ALA A 443 2.23 -16.66 27.41
C ALA A 443 2.62 -15.27 27.94
N LYS A 444 2.21 -14.19 27.27
CA LYS A 444 2.45 -12.80 27.72
C LYS A 444 1.71 -12.50 29.02
N THR A 445 0.46 -12.92 29.15
CA THR A 445 -0.31 -12.76 30.40
C THR A 445 0.39 -13.46 31.56
N ALA A 446 0.79 -14.73 31.36
CA ALA A 446 1.52 -15.49 32.39
C ALA A 446 2.84 -14.79 32.78
N MET A 447 3.60 -14.27 31.80
CA MET A 447 4.83 -13.51 32.06
C MET A 447 4.57 -12.27 32.93
N VAL A 448 3.59 -11.44 32.53
CA VAL A 448 3.27 -10.19 33.25
C VAL A 448 2.78 -10.48 34.67
N GLU A 449 1.92 -11.49 34.86
CA GLU A 449 1.44 -11.91 36.17
C GLU A 449 2.60 -12.34 37.09
N MET A 450 3.55 -13.15 36.59
CA MET A 450 4.72 -13.56 37.34
C MET A 450 5.61 -12.36 37.71
N MET A 451 5.90 -11.47 36.77
CA MET A 451 6.80 -10.33 36.99
C MET A 451 6.19 -9.26 37.91
N ARG A 452 4.89 -9.01 37.85
CA ARG A 452 4.21 -8.04 38.75
C ARG A 452 4.25 -8.44 40.20
N GLY A 453 4.33 -9.74 40.50
CA GLY A 453 4.49 -10.26 41.87
C GLY A 453 5.91 -10.11 42.44
N GLU A 454 6.93 -9.87 41.60
CA GLU A 454 8.33 -9.92 41.94
C GLU A 454 9.03 -8.56 41.82
N THR A 455 8.81 -7.65 42.78
CA THR A 455 9.36 -6.28 42.75
C THR A 455 10.89 -6.27 42.62
N ALA A 456 11.59 -7.22 43.27
CA ALA A 456 13.04 -7.34 43.19
C ALA A 456 13.50 -7.67 41.75
N TYR A 457 12.74 -8.53 41.06
CA TYR A 457 13.04 -8.87 39.67
C TYR A 457 12.74 -7.71 38.71
N LEU A 458 11.65 -6.98 38.89
CA LEU A 458 11.36 -5.78 38.10
C LEU A 458 12.48 -4.74 38.24
N ALA A 459 13.02 -4.55 39.45
CA ALA A 459 14.17 -3.66 39.68
C ALA A 459 15.43 -4.16 38.96
N HIS A 460 15.66 -5.49 38.96
CA HIS A 460 16.76 -6.10 38.21
C HIS A 460 16.57 -5.94 36.70
N PHE A 461 15.37 -6.20 36.21
CA PHE A 461 14.99 -6.00 34.79
C PHE A 461 15.19 -4.57 34.36
N ALA A 462 14.78 -3.57 35.17
CA ALA A 462 14.99 -2.16 34.88
C ALA A 462 16.47 -1.79 34.73
N ARG A 463 17.34 -2.34 35.62
CA ARG A 463 18.80 -2.07 35.59
C ARG A 463 19.51 -2.65 34.37
N TYR A 464 18.87 -3.49 33.58
CA TYR A 464 19.45 -3.99 32.33
C TYR A 464 19.86 -2.86 31.38
N ILE A 465 19.26 -1.66 31.51
CA ILE A 465 19.69 -0.43 30.83
C ILE A 465 21.16 -0.12 31.10
N ASP A 466 21.64 -0.33 32.33
CA ASP A 466 22.99 0.05 32.76
C ASP A 466 24.09 -0.77 32.04
N GLN A 467 23.76 -1.98 31.58
CA GLN A 467 24.68 -2.81 30.80
C GLN A 467 24.97 -2.22 29.42
N PHE A 468 24.04 -1.43 28.86
CA PHE A 468 24.22 -0.72 27.59
C PHE A 468 24.86 0.65 27.76
N ALA A 469 24.68 1.31 28.89
CA ALA A 469 25.35 2.56 29.20
C ALA A 469 26.88 2.38 29.46
N GLY A 470 27.28 1.21 29.97
CA GLY A 470 28.70 0.89 30.27
C GLY A 470 29.47 0.16 29.17
N ALA A 471 28.77 -0.48 28.23
CA ALA A 471 29.36 -1.30 27.15
C ALA A 471 29.88 -0.49 25.96
N SER A 472 29.75 0.84 26.01
CA SER A 472 30.06 1.72 24.87
C SER A 472 31.54 1.77 24.44
N ALA A 473 32.47 1.14 25.16
CA ALA A 473 33.90 1.22 24.80
C ALA A 473 34.59 -0.10 24.40
N GLY A 474 34.17 -1.25 24.89
CA GLY A 474 34.94 -2.47 24.71
C GLY A 474 34.30 -3.55 23.81
N MET A 475 33.07 -3.92 24.08
CA MET A 475 32.37 -5.00 23.35
C MET A 475 31.83 -4.52 21.99
N LEU A 476 31.49 -3.25 21.90
CA LEU A 476 31.07 -2.58 20.64
C LEU A 476 32.20 -2.46 19.62
N ALA A 477 33.43 -2.19 20.06
CA ALA A 477 34.60 -2.15 19.18
C ALA A 477 34.88 -3.51 18.53
N SER A 478 34.60 -4.61 19.21
CA SER A 478 34.80 -5.98 18.71
C SER A 478 33.73 -6.40 17.68
N ILE A 479 32.47 -5.99 17.86
CA ILE A 479 31.37 -6.28 16.93
C ILE A 479 31.46 -5.37 15.70
N MET A 480 31.86 -4.11 15.85
CA MET A 480 32.02 -3.16 14.74
C MET A 480 33.27 -3.44 13.89
N ALA A 481 34.32 -4.00 14.46
CA ALA A 481 35.49 -4.44 13.72
C ALA A 481 35.18 -5.60 12.74
N SER A 482 34.12 -6.37 13.00
CA SER A 482 33.69 -7.46 12.10
C SER A 482 32.80 -7.00 10.94
N VAL A 483 32.28 -5.75 10.97
CA VAL A 483 31.35 -5.22 9.95
C VAL A 483 31.96 -4.09 9.11
N GLY A 484 33.20 -3.66 9.37
CA GLY A 484 33.96 -2.74 8.50
C GLY A 484 33.46 -1.29 8.47
N VAL A 485 32.70 -0.83 9.48
CA VAL A 485 32.21 0.55 9.59
C VAL A 485 33.08 1.34 10.56
N GLY A 486 33.58 2.51 10.11
CA GLY A 486 34.50 3.37 10.86
C GLY A 486 33.93 3.88 12.21
N SER A 487 34.83 4.13 13.14
CA SER A 487 34.63 4.27 14.60
C SER A 487 33.96 5.57 15.10
N ASP A 488 33.39 6.42 14.23
CA ASP A 488 32.95 7.77 14.63
C ASP A 488 31.42 8.01 14.62
N LEU A 489 30.60 6.97 14.38
CA LEU A 489 29.14 7.07 14.44
C LEU A 489 28.63 6.61 15.81
N ILE A 490 28.06 7.51 16.57
CA ILE A 490 27.28 7.20 17.78
C ILE A 490 26.11 6.32 17.35
N ASP A 491 26.01 5.10 17.89
CA ASP A 491 24.86 4.21 17.64
C ASP A 491 23.64 4.76 18.40
N ILE A 492 22.91 5.66 17.75
CA ILE A 492 21.73 6.35 18.28
C ILE A 492 20.68 5.34 18.77
N LYS A 493 20.56 4.19 18.11
CA LYS A 493 19.65 3.12 18.53
C LYS A 493 19.98 2.56 19.90
N LYS A 494 21.27 2.41 20.23
CA LYS A 494 21.71 1.85 21.53
C LYS A 494 21.76 2.88 22.63
N THR A 495 22.12 4.13 22.31
CA THR A 495 22.30 5.19 23.32
C THR A 495 21.07 6.04 23.54
N GLY A 496 20.18 6.16 22.55
CA GLY A 496 18.95 6.95 22.61
C GLY A 496 17.69 6.09 22.75
N THR A 497 17.33 5.37 21.68
CA THR A 497 16.04 4.67 21.60
C THR A 497 15.90 3.52 22.60
N PHE A 498 16.98 2.72 22.81
CA PHE A 498 16.91 1.53 23.66
C PHE A 498 16.56 1.84 25.14
N PRO A 499 17.19 2.82 25.83
CA PRO A 499 16.82 3.20 27.18
C PRO A 499 15.34 3.58 27.34
N ILE A 500 14.81 4.38 26.37
CA ILE A 500 13.40 4.77 26.38
C ILE A 500 12.49 3.56 26.23
N VAL A 501 12.75 2.73 25.21
CA VAL A 501 11.95 1.52 24.96
C VAL A 501 11.97 0.58 26.16
N HIS A 502 13.15 0.34 26.77
CA HIS A 502 13.27 -0.57 27.89
C HIS A 502 12.66 -0.01 29.17
N GLY A 503 12.82 1.27 29.47
CA GLY A 503 12.18 1.94 30.60
C GLY A 503 10.64 1.91 30.50
N ILE A 504 10.10 2.27 29.33
CA ILE A 504 8.66 2.22 29.07
C ILE A 504 8.13 0.78 29.14
N ARG A 505 8.90 -0.20 28.66
CA ARG A 505 8.57 -1.63 28.76
C ARG A 505 8.46 -2.07 30.22
N THR A 506 9.42 -1.67 31.07
CA THR A 506 9.42 -1.98 32.50
C THR A 506 8.19 -1.43 33.22
N LEU A 507 7.89 -0.15 33.02
CA LEU A 507 6.67 0.50 33.57
C LEU A 507 5.39 -0.16 33.04
N SER A 508 5.38 -0.56 31.78
CA SER A 508 4.22 -1.24 31.18
C SER A 508 3.99 -2.63 31.80
N ILE A 509 5.04 -3.39 32.06
CA ILE A 509 4.94 -4.68 32.76
C ILE A 509 4.40 -4.48 34.19
N GLU A 510 4.96 -3.52 34.92
CA GLU A 510 4.50 -3.19 36.29
C GLU A 510 3.00 -2.85 36.34
N ARG A 511 2.52 -2.09 35.36
CA ARG A 511 1.11 -1.65 35.28
C ARG A 511 0.20 -2.62 34.53
N GLY A 512 0.75 -3.63 33.89
CA GLY A 512 -0.01 -4.57 33.06
C GLY A 512 -0.48 -4.00 31.74
N VAL A 513 0.21 -2.99 31.20
CA VAL A 513 -0.06 -2.39 29.89
C VAL A 513 0.49 -3.31 28.78
N MET A 514 -0.39 -4.05 28.11
CA MET A 514 -0.04 -5.16 27.19
C MET A 514 0.15 -4.72 25.73
N VAL A 515 -0.13 -3.48 25.37
CA VAL A 515 0.06 -2.96 24.00
C VAL A 515 1.54 -2.97 23.63
N THR A 516 1.85 -3.21 22.36
CA THR A 516 3.24 -3.37 21.91
C THR A 516 3.93 -2.09 21.45
N PRO A 517 3.29 -1.16 20.67
CA PRO A 517 3.95 0.05 20.23
C PRO A 517 4.35 0.95 21.40
N THR A 518 5.63 1.40 21.43
CA THR A 518 6.16 2.20 22.54
C THR A 518 5.38 3.50 22.75
N ALA A 519 5.00 4.19 21.67
CA ALA A 519 4.20 5.41 21.76
C ALA A 519 2.82 5.16 22.40
N ARG A 520 2.18 4.02 22.12
CA ARG A 520 0.90 3.63 22.73
C ARG A 520 1.07 3.26 24.21
N ARG A 521 2.18 2.64 24.57
CA ARG A 521 2.55 2.38 25.99
C ARG A 521 2.70 3.69 26.76
N ILE A 522 3.44 4.67 26.20
CA ILE A 522 3.59 6.00 26.79
C ILE A 522 2.22 6.63 27.02
N ALA A 523 1.35 6.66 25.99
CA ALA A 523 0.02 7.23 26.10
C ALA A 523 -0.84 6.55 27.19
N ALA A 524 -0.79 5.22 27.29
CA ALA A 524 -1.48 4.47 28.35
C ALA A 524 -0.94 4.83 29.74
N LEU A 525 0.40 4.89 29.91
CA LEU A 525 1.02 5.24 31.19
C LEU A 525 0.76 6.69 31.60
N VAL A 526 0.60 7.61 30.66
CA VAL A 526 0.16 8.99 30.93
C VAL A 526 -1.32 8.99 31.39
N THR A 527 -2.18 8.26 30.70
CA THR A 527 -3.59 8.14 31.08
C THR A 527 -3.77 7.54 32.47
N ASP A 528 -2.94 6.57 32.84
CA ASP A 528 -2.94 5.94 34.17
C ASP A 528 -2.23 6.79 35.25
N GLY A 529 -1.75 7.98 34.91
CA GLY A 529 -1.07 8.90 35.83
C GLY A 529 0.32 8.43 36.32
N VAL A 530 0.93 7.48 35.63
CA VAL A 530 2.28 6.95 35.94
C VAL A 530 3.35 7.87 35.39
N LEU A 531 3.09 8.44 34.21
CA LEU A 531 3.94 9.45 33.56
C LEU A 531 3.21 10.79 33.52
N GLY A 532 3.95 11.87 33.80
CA GLY A 532 3.42 13.22 33.58
C GLY A 532 3.25 13.52 32.09
N GLU A 533 2.25 14.34 31.72
CA GLU A 533 1.95 14.67 30.30
C GLU A 533 3.13 15.29 29.56
N GLU A 534 3.94 16.14 30.24
CA GLU A 534 5.11 16.79 29.64
C GLU A 534 6.18 15.76 29.31
N LEU A 535 6.56 14.91 30.27
CA LEU A 535 7.54 13.84 30.07
C LEU A 535 7.04 12.84 29.01
N GLY A 536 5.74 12.50 29.00
CA GLY A 536 5.16 11.64 27.98
C GLY A 536 5.32 12.19 26.57
N ARG A 537 5.12 13.50 26.37
CA ARG A 537 5.31 14.19 25.09
C ARG A 537 6.79 14.22 24.67
N GLU A 538 7.71 14.51 25.60
CA GLU A 538 9.14 14.52 25.35
C GLU A 538 9.66 13.14 24.92
N LEU A 539 9.28 12.08 25.62
CA LEU A 539 9.65 10.69 25.30
C LEU A 539 9.11 10.26 23.94
N ALA A 540 7.85 10.60 23.61
CA ALA A 540 7.27 10.31 22.31
C ALA A 540 7.99 11.07 21.18
N SER A 541 8.36 12.35 21.41
CA SER A 541 9.11 13.15 20.45
C SER A 541 10.52 12.62 20.22
N ALA A 542 11.22 12.20 21.28
CA ALA A 542 12.56 11.61 21.18
C ALA A 542 12.54 10.32 20.34
N LEU A 543 11.52 9.46 20.50
CA LEU A 543 11.34 8.26 19.68
C LEU A 543 11.12 8.56 18.20
N SER A 544 10.52 9.72 17.86
CA SER A 544 10.27 10.11 16.47
C SER A 544 11.50 10.75 15.81
N SER A 545 12.35 11.42 16.57
CA SER A 545 13.57 12.07 16.06
C SER A 545 14.72 11.10 15.82
N ASP A 546 14.72 9.95 16.48
CA ASP A 546 15.78 8.92 16.40
C ASP A 546 15.51 7.86 15.31
N ARG A 547 14.39 7.93 14.62
CA ARG A 547 13.97 7.01 13.54
C ARG A 547 14.15 7.65 12.17
#